data_120f7c2ce16e71e0139156782f31667d
#
_entry.id   120f7c2ce16e71e0139156782f31667d
#
_cell.length_a   1.000
_cell.length_b   1.000
_cell.length_c   1.000
_cell.angle_alpha   90.00
_cell.angle_beta   90.00
_cell.angle_gamma   90.00
#
_symmetry.space_group_name_H-M   'P 1'
#
loop_
_entity.id
_entity.type
_entity.pdbx_description
1 polymer ?
#
loop_
_entity_poly.entity_id
_entity_poly.type
_entity_poly.pdbx_seq_one_letter_code
_entity_poly.pdbx_strand_id
1 'polypeptide(L)'
;PSQTLRRFQILKDLLGHVADDEIIVNQPFYCDYGKQIRIGKRFFANFNLTILDEARVTIGDDCFIGPNVSIYTACHSTDPVERNTRREWAEPVTIGDNVWIGGSVTILPGVTIGSNVTIGAGSVVTRDIPDNVVAVGNPCKVIKKII
;
A
#
# COMPACT_ATOMS: atom_id res chain seq x y z
N PRO A 1 20.76 9.97 14.75
CA PRO A 1 20.43 8.66 15.38
C PRO A 1 19.20 8.74 16.25
N SER A 2 19.12 9.76 17.13
CA SER A 2 17.97 9.92 18.05
C SER A 2 16.66 10.16 17.31
N GLN A 3 16.67 10.91 16.20
CA GLN A 3 15.47 11.15 15.39
C GLN A 3 15.05 9.90 14.62
N THR A 4 15.99 9.13 14.12
CA THR A 4 15.69 7.85 13.44
C THR A 4 15.03 6.89 14.42
N LEU A 5 15.58 6.75 15.62
CA LEU A 5 14.99 5.91 16.67
C LEU A 5 13.60 6.40 17.08
N ARG A 6 13.42 7.71 17.22
CA ARG A 6 12.13 8.31 17.57
C ARG A 6 11.08 8.05 16.49
N ARG A 7 11.45 8.20 15.22
CA ARG A 7 10.54 7.89 14.09
C ARG A 7 10.11 6.42 14.11
N PHE A 8 11.05 5.53 14.34
CA PHE A 8 10.74 4.11 14.45
C PHE A 8 9.75 3.84 15.60
N GLN A 9 9.97 4.44 16.77
CA GLN A 9 9.05 4.27 17.92
C GLN A 9 7.64 4.79 17.60
N ILE A 10 7.53 5.94 16.94
CA ILE A 10 6.23 6.49 16.51
C ILE A 10 5.52 5.53 15.56
N LEU A 11 6.24 5.00 14.57
CA LEU A 11 5.67 4.05 13.61
C LEU A 11 5.27 2.74 14.30
N LYS A 12 6.10 2.24 15.19
CA LYS A 12 5.80 1.02 15.96
C LYS A 12 4.56 1.19 16.82
N ASP A 13 4.36 2.37 17.42
CA ASP A 13 3.17 2.65 18.23
C ASP A 13 1.92 2.86 17.38
N LEU A 14 2.07 3.46 16.20
CA LEU A 14 0.96 3.75 15.29
C LEU A 14 0.50 2.51 14.53
N LEU A 15 1.44 1.76 13.94
CA LEU A 15 1.12 0.67 13.05
C LEU A 15 0.77 -0.62 13.81
N GLY A 16 0.00 -1.50 13.18
CA GLY A 16 -0.38 -2.78 13.78
C GLY A 16 0.78 -3.74 13.92
N HIS A 17 1.72 -3.71 12.97
CA HIS A 17 2.93 -4.53 13.02
C HIS A 17 4.02 -3.92 12.17
N VAL A 18 5.23 -3.88 12.72
CA VAL A 18 6.46 -3.51 12.01
C VAL A 18 7.50 -4.59 12.31
N ALA A 19 7.99 -5.26 11.26
CA ALA A 19 8.81 -6.47 11.43
C ALA A 19 10.20 -6.19 12.00
N ASP A 20 10.80 -5.05 11.66
CA ASP A 20 12.11 -4.66 12.19
C ASP A 20 12.27 -3.14 12.23
N ASP A 21 13.43 -2.68 12.71
CA ASP A 21 13.76 -1.26 12.82
C ASP A 21 14.38 -0.65 11.56
N GLU A 22 14.55 -1.44 10.51
CA GLU A 22 15.02 -0.97 9.21
C GLU A 22 13.86 -0.43 8.36
N ILE A 23 13.00 0.36 8.96
CA ILE A 23 11.86 0.98 8.30
C ILE A 23 12.15 2.46 8.08
N ILE A 24 11.95 2.92 6.84
CA ILE A 24 12.08 4.33 6.48
C ILE A 24 10.76 4.78 5.87
N VAL A 25 10.12 5.73 6.51
CA VAL A 25 8.92 6.39 5.98
C VAL A 25 9.16 7.89 5.99
N ASN A 26 9.30 8.46 4.79
CA ASN A 26 9.48 9.89 4.64
C ASN A 26 8.16 10.61 4.90
N GLN A 27 8.25 11.75 5.57
CA GLN A 27 7.08 12.56 5.91
C GLN A 27 6.57 13.34 4.70
N PRO A 28 5.27 13.65 4.65
CA PRO A 28 4.22 13.16 5.54
C PRO A 28 3.73 11.76 5.17
N PHE A 29 3.14 11.08 6.14
CA PHE A 29 2.45 9.80 5.98
C PHE A 29 1.03 9.94 6.56
N TYR A 30 0.05 9.40 5.88
CA TYR A 30 -1.36 9.49 6.28
C TYR A 30 -1.98 8.10 6.37
N CYS A 31 -2.81 7.89 7.38
CA CYS A 31 -3.60 6.67 7.51
C CYS A 31 -4.92 6.98 8.23
N ASP A 32 -5.87 6.02 8.19
CA ASP A 32 -7.09 6.13 8.99
C ASP A 32 -6.82 5.78 10.44
N TYR A 33 -6.37 4.54 10.69
CA TYR A 33 -6.15 4.02 12.04
C TYR A 33 -4.69 3.69 12.32
N GLY A 34 -3.99 3.20 11.32
CA GLY A 34 -2.63 2.67 11.47
C GLY A 34 -2.60 1.24 11.98
N LYS A 35 -3.47 0.87 12.89
CA LYS A 35 -3.48 -0.47 13.53
C LYS A 35 -3.80 -1.62 12.61
N GLN A 36 -4.40 -1.36 11.47
CA GLN A 36 -4.67 -2.36 10.44
C GLN A 36 -3.52 -2.52 9.45
N ILE A 37 -2.45 -1.73 9.58
CA ILE A 37 -1.31 -1.77 8.67
C ILE A 37 -0.24 -2.69 9.26
N ARG A 38 0.23 -3.62 8.44
CA ARG A 38 1.30 -4.56 8.78
C ARG A 38 2.42 -4.44 7.75
N ILE A 39 3.62 -4.10 8.23
CA ILE A 39 4.78 -3.81 7.37
C ILE A 39 5.86 -4.86 7.63
N GLY A 40 6.38 -5.45 6.57
CA GLY A 40 7.50 -6.37 6.61
C GLY A 40 8.85 -5.69 6.83
N LYS A 41 9.91 -6.46 6.63
CA LYS A 41 11.30 -6.01 6.87
C LYS A 41 11.79 -5.08 5.78
N ARG A 42 12.69 -4.17 6.15
CA ARG A 42 13.42 -3.29 5.21
C ARG A 42 12.48 -2.50 4.28
N PHE A 43 11.43 -1.95 4.86
CA PHE A 43 10.45 -1.16 4.15
C PHE A 43 10.96 0.27 3.90
N PHE A 44 10.75 0.73 2.67
CA PHE A 44 11.02 2.14 2.33
C PHE A 44 9.79 2.76 1.67
N ALA A 45 9.35 3.89 2.21
CA ALA A 45 8.30 4.70 1.58
C ALA A 45 8.76 6.16 1.43
N ASN A 46 8.55 6.69 0.24
CA ASN A 46 8.81 8.09 -0.07
C ASN A 46 7.64 8.97 0.41
N PHE A 47 7.71 10.26 0.12
CA PHE A 47 6.78 11.29 0.63
C PHE A 47 5.32 11.02 0.25
N ASN A 48 4.41 11.40 1.13
CA ASN A 48 2.96 11.41 0.89
C ASN A 48 2.35 10.02 0.65
N LEU A 49 2.84 9.00 1.34
CA LEU A 49 2.15 7.71 1.34
C LEU A 49 0.84 7.84 2.13
N THR A 50 -0.26 7.43 1.52
CA THR A 50 -1.59 7.41 2.15
C THR A 50 -2.12 5.99 2.15
N ILE A 51 -2.41 5.45 3.33
CA ILE A 51 -3.00 4.13 3.49
C ILE A 51 -4.29 4.27 4.28
N LEU A 52 -5.43 4.12 3.60
CA LEU A 52 -6.73 4.20 4.24
C LEU A 52 -7.11 2.80 4.74
N ASP A 53 -6.70 2.49 5.97
CA ASP A 53 -6.76 1.15 6.55
C ASP A 53 -8.04 0.88 7.34
N GLU A 54 -9.19 1.04 6.72
CA GLU A 54 -10.45 0.57 7.30
C GLU A 54 -10.52 -0.97 7.31
N ALA A 55 -9.87 -1.64 6.35
CA ALA A 55 -9.53 -3.05 6.41
C ALA A 55 -8.01 -3.22 6.47
N ARG A 56 -7.56 -4.45 6.69
CA ARG A 56 -6.13 -4.75 6.81
C ARG A 56 -5.37 -4.45 5.52
N VAL A 57 -4.22 -3.82 5.67
CA VAL A 57 -3.23 -3.66 4.61
C VAL A 57 -1.94 -4.35 5.05
N THR A 58 -1.52 -5.35 4.29
CA THR A 58 -0.30 -6.12 4.58
C THR A 58 0.71 -5.90 3.47
N ILE A 59 1.92 -5.47 3.84
CA ILE A 59 3.03 -5.26 2.92
C ILE A 59 4.17 -6.15 3.36
N GLY A 60 4.71 -6.94 2.44
CA GLY A 60 5.78 -7.89 2.70
C GLY A 60 7.14 -7.24 2.91
N ASP A 61 8.19 -8.05 2.80
CA ASP A 61 9.59 -7.64 2.99
C ASP A 61 10.14 -6.97 1.73
N ASP A 62 11.13 -6.09 1.92
CA ASP A 62 11.90 -5.48 0.82
C ASP A 62 11.03 -4.74 -0.20
N CYS A 63 10.07 -3.98 0.27
CA CYS A 63 9.20 -3.18 -0.58
C CYS A 63 9.66 -1.73 -0.63
N PHE A 64 9.62 -1.16 -1.84
CA PHE A 64 9.94 0.26 -2.10
C PHE A 64 8.70 0.96 -2.64
N ILE A 65 8.28 2.03 -1.97
CA ILE A 65 7.09 2.78 -2.35
C ILE A 65 7.51 4.20 -2.77
N GLY A 66 7.19 4.56 -3.99
CA GLY A 66 7.45 5.90 -4.53
C GLY A 66 6.58 6.97 -3.88
N PRO A 67 6.80 8.26 -4.23
CA PRO A 67 6.03 9.34 -3.63
C PRO A 67 4.58 9.35 -4.12
N ASN A 68 3.69 9.88 -3.29
CA ASN A 68 2.28 10.10 -3.64
C ASN A 68 1.53 8.81 -4.00
N VAL A 69 1.85 7.71 -3.33
CA VAL A 69 1.13 6.44 -3.49
C VAL A 69 -0.05 6.41 -2.54
N SER A 70 -1.19 5.90 -3.03
CA SER A 70 -2.41 5.74 -2.24
C SER A 70 -2.87 4.30 -2.27
N ILE A 71 -3.16 3.76 -1.09
CA ILE A 71 -3.71 2.41 -0.91
C ILE A 71 -5.06 2.56 -0.21
N TYR A 72 -6.12 2.11 -0.86
CA TYR A 72 -7.48 2.26 -0.38
C TYR A 72 -8.09 0.91 -0.04
N THR A 73 -8.81 0.85 1.08
CA THR A 73 -9.60 -0.32 1.47
C THR A 73 -11.09 0.00 1.58
N ALA A 74 -11.45 1.27 1.77
CA ALA A 74 -12.83 1.70 1.94
C ALA A 74 -13.61 1.62 0.64
N CYS A 75 -14.84 1.16 0.72
CA CYS A 75 -15.76 1.01 -0.40
C CYS A 75 -17.10 1.65 -0.10
N HIS A 76 -17.69 2.28 -1.11
CA HIS A 76 -19.07 2.75 -1.11
C HIS A 76 -19.80 2.15 -2.30
N SER A 77 -21.13 2.05 -2.19
CA SER A 77 -21.92 1.58 -3.32
C SER A 77 -21.87 2.56 -4.50
N THR A 78 -21.80 2.02 -5.70
CA THR A 78 -21.93 2.80 -6.94
C THR A 78 -23.38 3.22 -7.16
N ASP A 79 -24.37 2.53 -6.54
CA ASP A 79 -25.75 2.95 -6.54
C ASP A 79 -25.92 4.14 -5.58
N PRO A 80 -26.33 5.32 -6.08
CA PRO A 80 -26.44 6.50 -5.23
C PRO A 80 -27.50 6.37 -4.14
N VAL A 81 -28.56 5.62 -4.38
CA VAL A 81 -29.62 5.41 -3.36
C VAL A 81 -29.04 4.60 -2.19
N GLU A 82 -28.37 3.51 -2.47
CA GLU A 82 -27.71 2.72 -1.43
C GLU A 82 -26.59 3.50 -0.75
N ARG A 83 -25.77 4.21 -1.53
CA ARG A 83 -24.68 5.03 -0.98
C ARG A 83 -25.19 6.11 -0.01
N ASN A 84 -26.33 6.70 -0.30
CA ASN A 84 -26.94 7.74 0.55
C ASN A 84 -27.46 7.19 1.89
N THR A 85 -27.62 5.89 2.03
CA THR A 85 -27.91 5.26 3.34
C THR A 85 -26.68 5.23 4.26
N ARG A 86 -25.53 5.70 3.78
CA ARG A 86 -24.24 5.69 4.48
C ARG A 86 -23.64 4.31 4.65
N ARG A 87 -24.17 3.32 3.97
CA ARG A 87 -23.57 1.98 3.96
C ARG A 87 -22.19 2.04 3.34
N GLU A 88 -21.21 1.49 4.05
CA GLU A 88 -19.86 1.32 3.58
C GLU A 88 -19.30 -0.02 4.02
N TRP A 89 -18.26 -0.48 3.36
CA TRP A 89 -17.52 -1.67 3.75
C TRP A 89 -16.07 -1.48 3.37
N ALA A 90 -15.22 -2.43 3.74
CA ALA A 90 -13.80 -2.36 3.40
C ALA A 90 -13.30 -3.73 2.96
N GLU A 91 -12.34 -3.72 2.04
CA GLU A 91 -11.72 -4.92 1.48
C GLU A 91 -10.20 -4.83 1.65
N PRO A 92 -9.55 -5.87 2.20
CA PRO A 92 -8.12 -5.81 2.50
C PRO A 92 -7.27 -5.74 1.24
N VAL A 93 -6.09 -5.14 1.38
CA VAL A 93 -5.05 -5.10 0.34
C VAL A 93 -3.83 -5.84 0.85
N THR A 94 -3.26 -6.67 -0.02
CA THR A 94 -2.05 -7.43 0.28
C THR A 94 -1.00 -7.18 -0.79
N ILE A 95 0.22 -6.85 -0.36
CA ILE A 95 1.39 -6.66 -1.23
C ILE A 95 2.45 -7.66 -0.77
N GLY A 96 2.96 -8.44 -1.69
CA GLY A 96 3.97 -9.47 -1.41
C GLY A 96 5.35 -8.90 -1.10
N ASP A 97 6.38 -9.75 -1.25
CA ASP A 97 7.78 -9.38 -1.01
C ASP A 97 8.43 -8.83 -2.28
N ASN A 98 9.47 -8.02 -2.11
CA ASN A 98 10.27 -7.50 -3.23
C ASN A 98 9.40 -6.78 -4.27
N VAL A 99 8.57 -5.86 -3.82
CA VAL A 99 7.68 -5.09 -4.68
C VAL A 99 8.13 -3.64 -4.74
N TRP A 100 8.23 -3.12 -5.96
CA TRP A 100 8.46 -1.70 -6.20
C TRP A 100 7.20 -1.06 -6.76
N ILE A 101 6.63 -0.13 -6.01
CA ILE A 101 5.47 0.66 -6.42
C ILE A 101 5.99 2.03 -6.84
N GLY A 102 5.85 2.37 -8.11
CA GLY A 102 6.25 3.67 -8.64
C GLY A 102 5.42 4.82 -8.08
N GLY A 103 5.90 6.04 -8.27
CA GLY A 103 5.22 7.24 -7.76
C GLY A 103 3.81 7.42 -8.34
N SER A 104 2.93 8.04 -7.56
CA SER A 104 1.56 8.36 -7.96
C SER A 104 0.71 7.15 -8.37
N VAL A 105 1.01 5.98 -7.84
CA VAL A 105 0.20 4.77 -8.03
C VAL A 105 -0.97 4.78 -7.05
N THR A 106 -2.12 4.32 -7.51
CA THR A 106 -3.30 4.08 -6.67
C THR A 106 -3.62 2.60 -6.68
N ILE A 107 -3.77 2.00 -5.49
CA ILE A 107 -4.16 0.60 -5.32
C ILE A 107 -5.56 0.57 -4.74
N LEU A 108 -6.48 -0.09 -5.45
CA LEU A 108 -7.90 -0.13 -5.08
C LEU A 108 -8.20 -1.25 -4.07
N PRO A 109 -9.35 -1.14 -3.37
CA PRO A 109 -9.76 -2.13 -2.37
C PRO A 109 -9.79 -3.55 -2.90
N GLY A 110 -9.38 -4.51 -2.06
CA GLY A 110 -9.44 -5.93 -2.37
C GLY A 110 -8.31 -6.46 -3.24
N VAL A 111 -7.36 -5.62 -3.67
CA VAL A 111 -6.28 -6.02 -4.58
C VAL A 111 -5.19 -6.78 -3.82
N THR A 112 -4.70 -7.85 -4.43
CA THR A 112 -3.49 -8.55 -4.03
C THR A 112 -2.42 -8.38 -5.10
N ILE A 113 -1.27 -7.83 -4.72
CA ILE A 113 -0.09 -7.75 -5.57
C ILE A 113 0.88 -8.84 -5.11
N GLY A 114 1.30 -9.69 -6.03
CA GLY A 114 2.22 -10.78 -5.75
C GLY A 114 3.64 -10.30 -5.42
N SER A 115 4.56 -11.24 -5.30
CA SER A 115 5.97 -10.96 -5.00
C SER A 115 6.79 -10.75 -6.28
N ASN A 116 7.92 -10.04 -6.14
CA ASN A 116 8.81 -9.73 -7.27
C ASN A 116 8.08 -8.98 -8.37
N VAL A 117 7.36 -7.92 -8.01
CA VAL A 117 6.52 -7.13 -8.92
C VAL A 117 7.02 -5.69 -8.95
N THR A 118 6.99 -5.10 -10.13
CA THR A 118 7.16 -3.65 -10.30
C THR A 118 5.86 -3.08 -10.86
N ILE A 119 5.32 -2.07 -10.20
CA ILE A 119 4.17 -1.30 -10.68
C ILE A 119 4.69 0.05 -11.19
N GLY A 120 4.47 0.33 -12.46
CA GLY A 120 4.92 1.58 -13.09
C GLY A 120 4.23 2.81 -12.52
N ALA A 121 4.96 3.93 -12.49
CA ALA A 121 4.44 5.20 -11.97
C ALA A 121 3.11 5.60 -12.66
N GLY A 122 2.22 6.21 -11.89
CA GLY A 122 0.94 6.70 -12.39
C GLY A 122 -0.11 5.61 -12.65
N SER A 123 0.18 4.36 -12.32
CA SER A 123 -0.76 3.26 -12.54
C SER A 123 -1.92 3.27 -11.54
N VAL A 124 -3.07 2.75 -11.98
CA VAL A 124 -4.21 2.46 -11.10
C VAL A 124 -4.43 0.96 -11.09
N VAL A 125 -4.11 0.32 -9.96
CA VAL A 125 -4.21 -1.13 -9.81
C VAL A 125 -5.63 -1.49 -9.39
N THR A 126 -6.39 -2.04 -10.34
CA THR A 126 -7.81 -2.34 -10.17
C THR A 126 -8.08 -3.82 -9.94
N ARG A 127 -7.09 -4.69 -10.21
CA ARG A 127 -7.18 -6.15 -10.11
C ARG A 127 -5.89 -6.71 -9.57
N ASP A 128 -5.94 -7.96 -9.14
CA ASP A 128 -4.76 -8.66 -8.64
C ASP A 128 -3.65 -8.72 -9.70
N ILE A 129 -2.42 -8.62 -9.22
CA ILE A 129 -1.21 -8.70 -10.05
C ILE A 129 -0.45 -9.96 -9.64
N PRO A 130 -0.13 -10.86 -10.59
CA PRO A 130 0.60 -12.08 -10.27
C PRO A 130 2.06 -11.82 -9.93
N ASP A 131 2.75 -12.84 -9.42
CA ASP A 131 4.18 -12.78 -9.12
C ASP A 131 5.03 -12.55 -10.38
N ASN A 132 6.23 -11.99 -10.17
CA ASN A 132 7.32 -11.96 -11.16
C ASN A 132 6.98 -11.20 -12.45
N VAL A 133 6.34 -10.05 -12.32
CA VAL A 133 5.91 -9.25 -13.48
C VAL A 133 6.20 -7.77 -13.30
N VAL A 134 6.20 -7.06 -14.42
CA VAL A 134 6.04 -5.60 -14.48
C VAL A 134 4.63 -5.32 -14.99
N ALA A 135 3.92 -4.46 -14.28
CA ALA A 135 2.56 -4.04 -14.65
C ALA A 135 2.47 -2.51 -14.64
N VAL A 136 1.76 -1.95 -15.59
CA VAL A 136 1.65 -0.48 -15.74
C VAL A 136 0.29 -0.08 -16.28
N GLY A 137 -0.07 1.17 -16.05
CA GLY A 137 -1.18 1.85 -16.71
C GLY A 137 -2.44 2.00 -15.88
N ASN A 138 -3.45 2.54 -16.51
CA ASN A 138 -4.80 2.72 -15.93
C ASN A 138 -5.85 2.23 -16.93
N PRO A 139 -6.47 1.07 -16.72
CA PRO A 139 -6.19 0.13 -15.63
C PRO A 139 -4.82 -0.52 -15.76
N CYS A 140 -4.20 -0.82 -14.64
CA CYS A 140 -2.87 -1.44 -14.60
C CYS A 140 -2.92 -2.85 -15.17
N LYS A 141 -1.99 -3.14 -16.09
CA LYS A 141 -1.90 -4.44 -16.77
C LYS A 141 -0.47 -4.93 -16.85
N VAL A 142 -0.30 -6.24 -16.78
CA VAL A 142 0.99 -6.89 -16.97
C VAL A 142 1.52 -6.62 -18.37
N ILE A 143 2.76 -6.12 -18.47
CA ILE A 143 3.42 -5.87 -19.75
C ILE A 143 4.59 -6.80 -20.02
N LYS A 144 5.18 -7.39 -18.98
CA LYS A 144 6.24 -8.40 -19.16
C LYS A 144 6.45 -9.21 -17.88
N LYS A 145 7.08 -10.37 -18.05
CA LYS A 145 7.60 -11.17 -16.93
C LYS A 145 9.03 -10.76 -16.60
N ILE A 146 9.37 -10.77 -15.30
CA ILE A 146 10.73 -10.48 -14.83
C ILE A 146 11.58 -11.75 -14.86
N ILE A 147 10.94 -12.88 -14.57
CA ILE A 147 11.59 -14.17 -14.47
C ILE A 147 10.85 -15.18 -15.33
#